data_7074fd3be55cee029ee43eacdca7aef5
#
_entry.id   7074fd3be55cee029ee43eacdca7aef5
#
_cell.length_a   1.000
_cell.length_b   1.000
_cell.length_c   1.000
_cell.angle_alpha   90.00
_cell.angle_beta   90.00
_cell.angle_gamma   90.00
#
_symmetry.space_group_name_H-M   'P 1'
#
loop_
_entity.id
_entity.type
_entity.pdbx_description
1 polymer ?
#
loop_
_entity_poly.entity_id
_entity_poly.type
_entity_poly.pdbx_seq_one_letter_code
_entity_poly.pdbx_strand_id
1 'polypeptide(L)'
;TLAAALPVRSTAGGFRLCVDRAFSLPGAGTVVTGVVFSGCARTGDAVVVSPQGIETRIRTIRAHERPAEAAAAGQRCALNLAGVDLRDAGIGRGDWVVAPGAHAPTDRIDVTLTVLSGAPRGVGDGAQLQLHLGAACVPVRVALLGPRSIAPGDEGLAQLLLQQPIGALHGDRLILRDAAVHRT
;
A
#
# COMPACT_ATOMS: atom_id res chain seq x y z
N THR A 1 -14.15 9.02 -24.05
CA THR A 1 -14.22 9.22 -22.60
C THR A 1 -12.80 9.21 -22.02
N LEU A 2 -12.50 10.09 -21.06
CA LEU A 2 -11.17 10.18 -20.40
C LEU A 2 -10.67 8.83 -19.89
N ALA A 3 -11.55 7.94 -19.43
CA ALA A 3 -11.21 6.60 -18.95
C ALA A 3 -10.55 5.70 -20.02
N ALA A 4 -10.90 5.89 -21.30
CA ALA A 4 -10.30 5.11 -22.39
C ALA A 4 -8.88 5.57 -22.77
N ALA A 5 -8.46 6.76 -22.33
CA ALA A 5 -7.15 7.34 -22.61
C ALA A 5 -6.12 7.03 -21.49
N LEU A 6 -6.55 6.43 -20.37
CA LEU A 6 -5.65 6.07 -19.29
C LEU A 6 -4.86 4.79 -19.66
N PRO A 7 -3.54 4.76 -19.40
CA PRO A 7 -2.75 3.56 -19.64
C PRO A 7 -3.30 2.41 -18.77
N VAL A 8 -3.50 1.26 -19.39
CA VAL A 8 -3.86 0.03 -18.69
C VAL A 8 -2.71 -0.31 -17.73
N ARG A 9 -3.00 -0.53 -16.46
CA ARG A 9 -1.99 -0.93 -15.49
C ARG A 9 -1.40 -2.28 -15.90
N SER A 10 -0.09 -2.39 -15.82
CA SER A 10 0.61 -3.62 -16.16
C SER A 10 0.20 -4.76 -15.23
N THR A 11 -0.17 -5.90 -15.81
CA THR A 11 -0.36 -7.16 -15.08
C THR A 11 0.96 -7.92 -14.91
N ALA A 12 2.07 -7.40 -15.46
CA ALA A 12 3.40 -7.93 -15.22
C ALA A 12 3.85 -7.66 -13.77
N GLY A 13 4.70 -8.55 -13.24
CA GLY A 13 5.19 -8.46 -11.86
C GLY A 13 4.32 -9.20 -10.85
N GLY A 14 4.77 -9.20 -9.60
CA GLY A 14 4.09 -9.87 -8.50
C GLY A 14 2.71 -9.26 -8.20
N PHE A 15 1.76 -10.11 -7.85
CA PHE A 15 0.45 -9.66 -7.40
C PHE A 15 0.56 -8.85 -6.11
N ARG A 16 -0.09 -7.69 -6.06
CA ARG A 16 -0.20 -6.84 -4.88
C ARG A 16 -1.56 -6.18 -4.82
N LEU A 17 -2.32 -6.48 -3.77
CA LEU A 17 -3.60 -5.83 -3.46
C LEU A 17 -3.42 -5.05 -2.16
N CYS A 18 -3.70 -3.74 -2.19
CA CYS A 18 -3.73 -2.89 -1.01
C CYS A 18 -5.09 -3.01 -0.31
N VAL A 19 -5.09 -3.47 0.93
CA VAL A 19 -6.31 -3.70 1.72
C VAL A 19 -6.90 -2.36 2.19
N ASP A 20 -8.16 -2.10 1.85
CA ASP A 20 -8.92 -0.96 2.34
C ASP A 20 -9.90 -1.35 3.46
N ARG A 21 -10.35 -2.61 3.49
CA ARG A 21 -11.21 -3.18 4.55
C ARG A 21 -10.91 -4.67 4.71
N ALA A 22 -11.04 -5.13 5.95
CA ALA A 22 -11.03 -6.53 6.30
C ALA A 22 -12.23 -6.82 7.23
N PHE A 23 -12.93 -7.93 6.99
CA PHE A 23 -14.09 -8.34 7.79
C PHE A 23 -14.28 -9.84 7.70
N SER A 24 -14.96 -10.40 8.71
CA SER A 24 -15.35 -11.82 8.72
C SER A 24 -16.81 -11.97 8.31
N LEU A 25 -17.08 -12.95 7.44
CA LEU A 25 -18.42 -13.33 7.05
C LEU A 25 -18.76 -14.71 7.61
N PRO A 26 -19.94 -14.91 8.22
CA PRO A 26 -20.39 -16.22 8.67
C PRO A 26 -20.35 -17.24 7.52
N GLY A 27 -19.71 -18.39 7.75
CA GLY A 27 -19.57 -19.46 6.75
C GLY A 27 -18.50 -19.23 5.67
N ALA A 28 -18.08 -17.98 5.44
CA ALA A 28 -17.04 -17.67 4.45
C ALA A 28 -15.65 -17.45 5.08
N GLY A 29 -15.59 -16.96 6.31
CA GLY A 29 -14.33 -16.60 6.99
C GLY A 29 -13.86 -15.19 6.66
N THR A 30 -12.54 -15.01 6.61
CA THR A 30 -11.93 -13.69 6.42
C THR A 30 -12.00 -13.23 4.97
N VAL A 31 -12.54 -12.04 4.78
CA VAL A 31 -12.61 -11.35 3.49
C VAL A 31 -11.88 -10.02 3.60
N VAL A 32 -11.01 -9.74 2.64
CA VAL A 32 -10.37 -8.43 2.47
C VAL A 32 -10.82 -7.79 1.17
N THR A 33 -11.00 -6.48 1.18
CA THR A 33 -11.26 -5.70 -0.04
C THR A 33 -10.14 -4.71 -0.28
N GLY A 34 -9.89 -4.40 -1.56
CA GLY A 34 -8.85 -3.46 -1.90
C GLY A 34 -8.65 -3.30 -3.40
N VAL A 35 -7.70 -2.46 -3.77
CA VAL A 35 -7.30 -2.23 -5.16
C VAL A 35 -6.05 -3.04 -5.47
N VAL A 36 -6.07 -3.73 -6.60
CA VAL A 36 -4.89 -4.43 -7.13
C VAL A 36 -3.94 -3.39 -7.74
N PHE A 37 -2.77 -3.24 -7.15
CA PHE A 37 -1.74 -2.29 -7.59
C PHE A 37 -0.91 -2.84 -8.75
N SER A 38 -0.58 -4.13 -8.72
CA SER A 38 0.23 -4.79 -9.75
C SER A 38 -0.13 -6.28 -9.87
N GLY A 39 0.26 -6.88 -10.96
CA GLY A 39 0.13 -8.31 -11.21
C GLY A 39 -1.31 -8.79 -11.38
N CYS A 40 -1.45 -10.10 -11.28
CA CYS A 40 -2.73 -10.81 -11.34
C CYS A 40 -2.66 -12.00 -10.39
N ALA A 41 -3.77 -12.32 -9.72
CA ALA A 41 -3.92 -13.54 -8.93
C ALA A 41 -5.24 -14.24 -9.27
N ARG A 42 -5.27 -15.55 -9.11
CA ARG A 42 -6.42 -16.41 -9.37
C ARG A 42 -6.89 -17.10 -8.09
N THR A 43 -8.10 -17.59 -8.12
CA THR A 43 -8.60 -18.50 -7.09
C THR A 43 -7.66 -19.70 -6.96
N GLY A 44 -7.27 -20.05 -5.73
CA GLY A 44 -6.31 -21.11 -5.40
C GLY A 44 -4.87 -20.64 -5.23
N ASP A 45 -4.50 -19.46 -5.72
CA ASP A 45 -3.13 -18.96 -5.62
C ASP A 45 -2.71 -18.76 -4.17
N ALA A 46 -1.43 -19.10 -3.90
CA ALA A 46 -0.78 -18.80 -2.64
C ALA A 46 -0.47 -17.30 -2.55
N VAL A 47 -0.77 -16.70 -1.41
CA VAL A 47 -0.52 -15.29 -1.13
C VAL A 47 -0.02 -15.11 0.30
N VAL A 48 0.59 -13.97 0.57
CA VAL A 48 1.05 -13.57 1.90
C VAL A 48 0.36 -12.26 2.28
N VAL A 49 -0.15 -12.19 3.52
CA VAL A 49 -0.59 -10.92 4.10
C VAL A 49 0.62 -10.22 4.69
N SER A 50 0.93 -9.05 4.20
CA SER A 50 2.09 -8.23 4.57
C SER A 50 1.61 -6.96 5.28
N PRO A 51 2.28 -6.52 6.35
CA PRO A 51 3.62 -6.93 6.79
C PRO A 51 3.66 -8.18 7.68
N GLN A 52 2.53 -8.74 8.14
CA GLN A 52 2.46 -9.80 9.16
C GLN A 52 3.13 -11.13 8.73
N GLY A 53 3.32 -11.36 7.42
CA GLY A 53 3.91 -12.60 6.91
C GLY A 53 2.97 -13.81 6.95
N ILE A 54 1.65 -13.58 6.99
CA ILE A 54 0.66 -14.66 7.08
C ILE A 54 0.49 -15.31 5.71
N GLU A 55 0.96 -16.54 5.58
CA GLU A 55 0.79 -17.34 4.38
C GLU A 55 -0.64 -17.89 4.31
N THR A 56 -1.27 -17.74 3.17
CA THR A 56 -2.63 -18.22 2.92
C THR A 56 -2.88 -18.48 1.43
N ARG A 57 -4.12 -18.81 1.08
CA ARG A 57 -4.58 -18.97 -0.31
C ARG A 57 -5.85 -18.20 -0.55
N ILE A 58 -6.02 -17.73 -1.79
CA ILE A 58 -7.27 -17.12 -2.23
C ILE A 58 -8.31 -18.22 -2.43
N ARG A 59 -9.38 -18.22 -1.63
CA ARG A 59 -10.49 -19.18 -1.75
C ARG A 59 -11.46 -18.77 -2.85
N THR A 60 -11.85 -17.49 -2.87
CA THR A 60 -12.74 -16.92 -3.90
C THR A 60 -12.39 -15.46 -4.15
N ILE A 61 -12.71 -14.99 -5.35
CA ILE A 61 -12.53 -13.61 -5.79
C ILE A 61 -13.87 -13.03 -6.20
N ARG A 62 -14.13 -11.77 -5.85
CA ARG A 62 -15.21 -10.97 -6.43
C ARG A 62 -14.61 -9.66 -6.97
N ALA A 63 -14.92 -9.37 -8.22
CA ALA A 63 -14.58 -8.11 -8.87
C ALA A 63 -15.88 -7.44 -9.33
N HIS A 64 -16.01 -6.13 -9.10
CA HIS A 64 -17.26 -5.39 -9.44
C HIS A 64 -18.53 -6.07 -8.90
N GLU A 65 -18.46 -6.56 -7.65
CA GLU A 65 -19.55 -7.24 -6.93
C GLU A 65 -20.00 -8.59 -7.56
N ARG A 66 -19.29 -9.10 -8.55
CA ARG A 66 -19.55 -10.38 -9.21
C ARG A 66 -18.46 -11.39 -8.92
N PRO A 67 -18.78 -12.69 -8.86
CA PRO A 67 -17.76 -13.73 -8.82
C PRO A 67 -16.79 -13.57 -10.00
N ALA A 68 -15.49 -13.76 -9.73
CA ALA A 68 -14.43 -13.69 -10.73
C ALA A 68 -13.40 -14.80 -10.46
N GLU A 69 -12.75 -15.28 -11.51
CA GLU A 69 -11.68 -16.27 -11.39
C GLU A 69 -10.32 -15.63 -11.13
N ALA A 70 -10.18 -14.34 -11.47
CA ALA A 70 -8.94 -13.61 -11.30
C ALA A 70 -9.17 -12.16 -10.82
N ALA A 71 -8.16 -11.63 -10.14
CA ALA A 71 -8.04 -10.22 -9.76
C ALA A 71 -6.80 -9.64 -10.45
N ALA A 72 -6.97 -8.58 -11.24
CA ALA A 72 -5.90 -7.98 -12.04
C ALA A 72 -5.65 -6.52 -11.68
N ALA A 73 -4.45 -6.03 -11.98
CA ALA A 73 -4.02 -4.66 -11.72
C ALA A 73 -5.05 -3.62 -12.21
N GLY A 74 -5.37 -2.66 -11.34
CA GLY A 74 -6.36 -1.61 -11.56
C GLY A 74 -7.77 -1.96 -11.09
N GLN A 75 -8.08 -3.21 -10.80
CA GLN A 75 -9.39 -3.62 -10.30
C GLN A 75 -9.50 -3.44 -8.78
N ARG A 76 -10.70 -3.08 -8.31
CA ARG A 76 -11.07 -3.22 -6.90
C ARG A 76 -11.76 -4.56 -6.70
N CYS A 77 -11.18 -5.38 -5.81
CA CYS A 77 -11.62 -6.76 -5.61
C CYS A 77 -11.87 -7.06 -4.13
N ALA A 78 -12.68 -8.10 -3.88
CA ALA A 78 -12.78 -8.77 -2.60
C ALA A 78 -12.15 -10.16 -2.74
N LEU A 79 -11.26 -10.49 -1.80
CA LEU A 79 -10.58 -11.78 -1.71
C LEU A 79 -11.01 -12.48 -0.43
N ASN A 80 -11.49 -13.71 -0.52
CA ASN A 80 -11.66 -14.58 0.63
C ASN A 80 -10.35 -15.33 0.87
N LEU A 81 -9.81 -15.23 2.09
CA LEU A 81 -8.54 -15.83 2.50
C LEU A 81 -8.82 -17.12 3.28
N ALA A 82 -8.17 -18.22 2.86
CA ALA A 82 -8.39 -19.53 3.44
C ALA A 82 -7.66 -19.69 4.79
N GLY A 83 -8.36 -20.22 5.80
CA GLY A 83 -7.71 -20.61 7.07
C GLY A 83 -7.19 -19.45 7.92
N VAL A 84 -7.60 -18.22 7.63
CA VAL A 84 -7.18 -17.03 8.39
C VAL A 84 -8.33 -16.58 9.29
N ASP A 85 -8.08 -16.47 10.60
CA ASP A 85 -8.98 -15.77 11.52
C ASP A 85 -8.59 -14.30 11.59
N LEU A 86 -9.54 -13.41 11.26
CA LEU A 86 -9.30 -11.98 11.21
C LEU A 86 -8.89 -11.40 12.57
N ARG A 87 -9.46 -11.93 13.67
CA ARG A 87 -9.20 -11.41 15.02
C ARG A 87 -7.77 -11.70 15.46
N ASP A 88 -7.31 -12.92 15.19
CA ASP A 88 -5.96 -13.37 15.56
C ASP A 88 -4.90 -12.81 14.61
N ALA A 89 -5.26 -12.64 13.34
CA ALA A 89 -4.36 -12.20 12.29
C ALA A 89 -4.05 -10.69 12.31
N GLY A 90 -4.90 -9.89 12.93
CA GLY A 90 -4.72 -8.42 12.99
C GLY A 90 -4.73 -7.74 11.61
N ILE A 91 -5.37 -8.36 10.61
CA ILE A 91 -5.43 -7.82 9.24
C ILE A 91 -6.35 -6.61 9.19
N GLY A 92 -5.86 -5.51 8.64
CA GLY A 92 -6.60 -4.27 8.58
C GLY A 92 -6.31 -3.41 7.36
N ARG A 93 -6.85 -2.20 7.42
CA ARG A 93 -6.61 -1.17 6.43
C ARG A 93 -5.13 -0.81 6.37
N GLY A 94 -4.56 -0.80 5.17
CA GLY A 94 -3.15 -0.48 4.93
C GLY A 94 -2.25 -1.68 4.77
N ASP A 95 -2.73 -2.88 5.13
CA ASP A 95 -2.04 -4.12 4.83
C ASP A 95 -2.08 -4.45 3.34
N TRP A 96 -1.30 -5.42 2.95
CA TRP A 96 -1.22 -5.90 1.58
C TRP A 96 -1.46 -7.39 1.51
N VAL A 97 -2.17 -7.84 0.47
CA VAL A 97 -2.15 -9.23 0.04
C VAL A 97 -1.27 -9.31 -1.19
N VAL A 98 -0.18 -10.08 -1.09
CA VAL A 98 0.86 -10.11 -2.12
C VAL A 98 1.21 -11.51 -2.56
N ALA A 99 1.74 -11.66 -3.76
CA ALA A 99 2.41 -12.90 -4.15
C ALA A 99 3.60 -13.17 -3.20
N PRO A 100 3.95 -14.44 -2.88
CA PRO A 100 5.02 -14.74 -1.92
C PRO A 100 6.33 -14.02 -2.21
N GLY A 101 6.74 -13.93 -3.47
CA GLY A 101 7.96 -13.22 -3.89
C GLY A 101 7.89 -11.70 -3.81
N ALA A 102 6.73 -11.11 -3.50
CA ALA A 102 6.55 -9.68 -3.30
C ALA A 102 6.40 -9.29 -1.82
N HIS A 103 6.54 -10.25 -0.90
CA HIS A 103 6.54 -10.00 0.54
C HIS A 103 7.90 -9.46 0.99
N ALA A 104 7.99 -8.16 1.18
CA ALA A 104 9.19 -7.48 1.61
C ALA A 104 8.83 -6.31 2.57
N PRO A 105 8.40 -6.61 3.81
CA PRO A 105 8.08 -5.57 4.78
C PRO A 105 9.34 -4.79 5.16
N THR A 106 9.21 -3.47 5.26
CA THR A 106 10.32 -2.59 5.63
C THR A 106 9.86 -1.45 6.53
N ASP A 107 10.71 -1.06 7.47
CA ASP A 107 10.57 0.13 8.31
C ASP A 107 11.48 1.29 7.84
N ARG A 108 12.21 1.10 6.73
CA ARG A 108 13.10 2.11 6.13
C ARG A 108 12.94 2.14 4.63
N ILE A 109 12.76 3.34 4.07
CA ILE A 109 12.56 3.54 2.65
C ILE A 109 13.41 4.73 2.19
N ASP A 110 14.25 4.51 1.19
CA ASP A 110 14.95 5.59 0.50
C ASP A 110 14.06 6.16 -0.61
N VAL A 111 13.95 7.47 -0.66
CA VAL A 111 13.03 8.17 -1.56
C VAL A 111 13.68 9.39 -2.21
N THR A 112 13.23 9.74 -3.40
CA THR A 112 13.31 11.10 -3.90
C THR A 112 12.09 11.86 -3.37
N LEU A 113 12.33 12.88 -2.57
CA LEU A 113 11.30 13.71 -1.93
C LEU A 113 11.19 15.05 -2.65
N THR A 114 10.04 15.30 -3.27
CA THR A 114 9.70 16.61 -3.85
C THR A 114 8.78 17.36 -2.92
N VAL A 115 9.14 18.57 -2.52
CA VAL A 115 8.28 19.47 -1.74
C VAL A 115 7.46 20.32 -2.72
N LEU A 116 6.13 20.25 -2.61
CA LEU A 116 5.25 20.99 -3.52
C LEU A 116 5.52 22.51 -3.43
N SER A 117 5.53 23.21 -4.57
CA SER A 117 5.77 24.66 -4.60
C SER A 117 4.75 25.49 -3.78
N GLY A 118 3.52 24.96 -3.64
CA GLY A 118 2.48 25.56 -2.79
C GLY A 118 2.55 25.17 -1.31
N ALA A 119 3.57 24.41 -0.88
CA ALA A 119 3.72 24.07 0.53
C ALA A 119 4.08 25.31 1.35
N PRO A 120 3.50 25.47 2.57
CA PRO A 120 3.74 26.67 3.41
C PRO A 120 5.18 26.72 3.94
N ARG A 121 5.88 25.61 3.97
CA ARG A 121 7.28 25.49 4.43
C ARG A 121 7.96 24.31 3.79
N GLY A 122 9.28 24.31 3.77
CA GLY A 122 10.12 23.19 3.36
C GLY A 122 10.08 22.03 4.38
N VAL A 123 10.72 20.94 4.02
CA VAL A 123 10.92 19.78 4.88
C VAL A 123 12.35 19.78 5.41
N GLY A 124 12.49 19.89 6.73
CA GLY A 124 13.80 19.85 7.41
C GLY A 124 14.22 18.42 7.78
N ASP A 125 15.52 18.27 8.04
CA ASP A 125 16.04 17.01 8.61
C ASP A 125 15.41 16.75 9.98
N GLY A 126 15.04 15.49 10.24
CA GLY A 126 14.34 15.08 11.46
C GLY A 126 12.82 15.38 11.49
N ALA A 127 12.25 15.94 10.42
CA ALA A 127 10.82 16.22 10.36
C ALA A 127 9.97 14.98 10.62
N GLN A 128 8.91 15.15 11.43
CA GLN A 128 7.92 14.11 11.70
C GLN A 128 6.68 14.34 10.84
N LEU A 129 6.37 13.39 9.99
CA LEU A 129 5.29 13.47 9.01
C LEU A 129 4.44 12.20 9.04
N GLN A 130 3.31 12.21 8.34
CA GLN A 130 2.49 11.03 8.05
C GLN A 130 2.76 10.55 6.63
N LEU A 131 3.23 9.32 6.49
CA LEU A 131 3.39 8.64 5.21
C LEU A 131 2.07 8.00 4.81
N HIS A 132 1.64 8.23 3.58
CA HIS A 132 0.50 7.56 2.96
C HIS A 132 0.98 6.76 1.75
N LEU A 133 0.79 5.44 1.78
CA LEU A 133 1.04 4.52 0.68
C LEU A 133 -0.18 3.62 0.48
N GLY A 134 -0.89 3.78 -0.63
CA GLY A 134 -2.17 3.11 -0.83
C GLY A 134 -3.16 3.49 0.26
N ALA A 135 -3.61 2.51 1.06
CA ALA A 135 -4.49 2.72 2.20
C ALA A 135 -3.74 2.83 3.55
N ALA A 136 -2.43 2.57 3.56
CA ALA A 136 -1.60 2.70 4.74
C ALA A 136 -1.37 4.18 5.12
N CYS A 137 -1.36 4.43 6.43
CA CYS A 137 -1.02 5.73 7.01
C CYS A 137 -0.13 5.48 8.22
N VAL A 138 1.15 5.86 8.13
CA VAL A 138 2.16 5.53 9.16
C VAL A 138 2.95 6.77 9.53
N PRO A 139 3.18 7.04 10.82
CA PRO A 139 4.10 8.08 11.24
C PRO A 139 5.52 7.77 10.77
N VAL A 140 6.21 8.79 10.25
CA VAL A 140 7.59 8.66 9.80
C VAL A 140 8.43 9.83 10.28
N ARG A 141 9.72 9.56 10.46
CA ARG A 141 10.76 10.57 10.60
C ARG A 141 11.56 10.65 9.31
N VAL A 142 11.75 11.86 8.79
CA VAL A 142 12.54 12.12 7.59
C VAL A 142 14.01 12.32 7.97
N ALA A 143 14.91 11.56 7.38
CA ALA A 143 16.36 11.78 7.45
C ALA A 143 16.83 12.24 6.06
N LEU A 144 17.25 13.49 5.93
CA LEU A 144 17.70 14.03 4.66
C LEU A 144 19.11 13.53 4.33
N LEU A 145 19.32 13.09 3.08
CA LEU A 145 20.59 12.62 2.57
C LEU A 145 21.26 13.74 1.74
N GLY A 146 21.69 14.81 2.43
CA GLY A 146 22.29 15.97 1.78
C GLY A 146 22.04 17.26 2.54
N PRO A 147 21.32 18.25 1.97
CA PRO A 147 21.06 19.53 2.62
C PRO A 147 20.21 19.34 3.88
N ARG A 148 20.29 20.29 4.82
CA ARG A 148 19.50 20.24 6.07
C ARG A 148 18.01 20.50 5.88
N SER A 149 17.60 20.98 4.72
CA SER A 149 16.20 21.22 4.38
C SER A 149 16.00 21.19 2.86
N ILE A 150 14.82 20.79 2.42
CA ILE A 150 14.34 20.87 1.03
C ILE A 150 13.29 21.97 1.00
N ALA A 151 13.49 23.01 0.17
CA ALA A 151 12.57 24.15 0.07
C ALA A 151 11.31 23.79 -0.77
N PRO A 152 10.20 24.56 -0.64
CA PRO A 152 9.06 24.42 -1.53
C PRO A 152 9.45 24.59 -3.01
N GLY A 153 9.08 23.64 -3.84
CA GLY A 153 9.43 23.55 -5.26
C GLY A 153 10.68 22.72 -5.58
N ASP A 154 11.46 22.39 -4.55
CA ASP A 154 12.70 21.62 -4.70
C ASP A 154 12.49 20.14 -4.44
N GLU A 155 13.49 19.34 -4.83
CA GLU A 155 13.58 17.91 -4.52
C GLU A 155 14.93 17.55 -3.89
N GLY A 156 14.95 16.43 -3.17
CA GLY A 156 16.16 15.89 -2.57
C GLY A 156 16.00 14.43 -2.17
N LEU A 157 17.11 13.80 -1.81
CA LEU A 157 17.12 12.44 -1.33
C LEU A 157 16.85 12.38 0.17
N ALA A 158 16.02 11.44 0.59
CA ALA A 158 15.73 11.21 2.00
C ALA A 158 15.58 9.72 2.29
N GLN A 159 15.91 9.34 3.51
CA GLN A 159 15.51 8.07 4.09
C GLN A 159 14.33 8.33 5.03
N LEU A 160 13.27 7.57 4.87
CA LEU A 160 12.09 7.58 5.74
C LEU A 160 12.21 6.46 6.76
N LEU A 161 12.20 6.82 8.05
CA LEU A 161 12.19 5.88 9.16
C LEU A 161 10.76 5.76 9.68
N LEU A 162 10.15 4.61 9.48
CA LEU A 162 8.75 4.34 9.79
C LEU A 162 8.62 3.78 11.21
N GLN A 163 7.54 4.13 11.90
CA GLN A 163 7.27 3.59 13.24
C GLN A 163 6.83 2.11 13.21
N GLN A 164 6.36 1.63 12.06
CA GLN A 164 6.00 0.23 11.86
C GLN A 164 6.29 -0.18 10.41
N PRO A 165 6.63 -1.46 10.17
CA PRO A 165 6.88 -1.95 8.82
C PRO A 165 5.65 -1.84 7.92
N ILE A 166 5.88 -1.57 6.64
CA ILE A 166 4.85 -1.60 5.58
C ILE A 166 5.34 -2.39 4.37
N GLY A 167 4.42 -2.83 3.52
CA GLY A 167 4.73 -3.52 2.27
C GLY A 167 5.02 -2.53 1.13
N ALA A 168 6.15 -1.82 1.18
CA ALA A 168 6.59 -0.93 0.11
C ALA A 168 7.56 -1.62 -0.84
N LEU A 169 7.46 -1.32 -2.14
CA LEU A 169 8.39 -1.81 -3.16
C LEU A 169 8.97 -0.65 -3.98
N HIS A 170 10.12 -0.92 -4.60
CA HIS A 170 10.75 0.03 -5.51
C HIS A 170 9.78 0.52 -6.60
N GLY A 171 9.74 1.83 -6.84
CA GLY A 171 8.84 2.47 -7.77
C GLY A 171 7.45 2.83 -7.22
N ASP A 172 7.15 2.46 -5.97
CA ASP A 172 5.92 2.93 -5.31
C ASP A 172 5.95 4.45 -5.14
N ARG A 173 4.78 5.08 -5.35
CA ARG A 173 4.57 6.51 -5.07
C ARG A 173 3.87 6.66 -3.74
N LEU A 174 4.41 7.49 -2.89
CA LEU A 174 3.86 7.81 -1.57
C LEU A 174 3.65 9.32 -1.40
N ILE A 175 2.87 9.69 -0.40
CA ILE A 175 2.62 11.08 -0.04
C ILE A 175 3.03 11.26 1.42
N LEU A 176 3.78 12.33 1.70
CA LEU A 176 4.05 12.78 3.05
C LEU A 176 3.14 13.96 3.37
N ARG A 177 2.49 13.91 4.53
CA ARG A 177 1.64 14.98 5.04
C ARG A 177 2.14 15.46 6.40
N ASP A 178 2.17 16.76 6.57
CA ASP A 178 2.36 17.37 7.88
C ASP A 178 1.01 17.38 8.61
N ALA A 179 0.90 16.61 9.69
CA ALA A 179 -0.33 16.52 10.49
C ALA A 179 -0.66 17.85 11.21
N ALA A 180 0.34 18.72 11.43
CA ALA A 180 0.14 20.01 12.07
C ALA A 180 -0.39 21.09 11.11
N VAL A 181 -0.34 20.84 9.79
CA VAL A 181 -0.84 21.78 8.78
C VAL A 181 -2.23 21.34 8.33
N HIS A 182 -3.24 21.73 9.10
CA HIS A 182 -4.63 21.65 8.65
C HIS A 182 -4.87 22.74 7.59
N ARG A 183 -4.86 22.39 6.31
CA ARG A 183 -5.52 23.17 5.27
C ARG A 183 -6.88 22.53 5.01
N THR A 184 -7.92 23.25 5.40
CA THR A 184 -9.26 23.13 4.83
C THR A 184 -9.25 23.67 3.41
#